data_23a42f0ee3b4c489f0b37ea367f43467
#
_entry.id   23a42f0ee3b4c489f0b37ea367f43467
#
_cell.length_a   1.000
_cell.length_b   1.000
_cell.length_c   1.000
_cell.angle_alpha   90.00
_cell.angle_beta   90.00
_cell.angle_gamma   90.00
#
_symmetry.space_group_name_H-M   'P 1'
#
loop_
_entity.id
_entity.type
_entity.pdbx_description
1 polymer ?
#
loop_
_entity_poly.entity_id
_entity_poly.type
_entity_poly.pdbx_seq_one_letter_code
_entity_poly.pdbx_strand_id
1 'polypeptide(L)'
;MHLEGTMGTLSLNTDLYVYILGFNHNTANGESNGITFGGFKTSVTNGVDVALCDSNYGSNDTSGLKWFNMNHRQGGSTYGHNYGGWKGCDMRYDILGSTNVQPSGYGANATTSNVGYDATSTCATNPVANTLMSCFPVDLRTVMKPMTKYTDNVGSRSNVEANITTSIDYLPLLSEYEVYGSRTYANQYEQNKQARYAYYIAGNSSVKYKHSDTSSAAYWLVRSPSYSDSYTFCYVDTSGNAYSSSSRRSRGVAPAFLV
;
A
#
# COMPACT_ATOMS: atom_id res chain seq x y z
N MET A 1 14.01 -4.68 13.61
CA MET A 1 13.18 -5.78 13.05
C MET A 1 13.96 -6.38 11.89
N HIS A 2 14.16 -7.69 11.92
CA HIS A 2 14.79 -8.43 10.82
C HIS A 2 13.73 -8.89 9.82
N LEU A 3 13.94 -8.57 8.55
CA LEU A 3 13.12 -9.06 7.44
C LEU A 3 13.91 -10.12 6.68
N GLU A 4 13.37 -11.33 6.58
CA GLU A 4 14.01 -12.45 5.90
C GLU A 4 13.02 -13.19 5.01
N GLY A 5 13.43 -13.46 3.77
CA GLY A 5 12.63 -14.21 2.79
C GLY A 5 12.52 -13.50 1.46
N THR A 6 11.47 -13.83 0.72
CA THR A 6 11.20 -13.24 -0.60
C THR A 6 9.90 -12.44 -0.57
N MET A 7 9.90 -11.26 -1.14
CA MET A 7 8.74 -10.40 -1.36
C MET A 7 8.63 -10.12 -2.86
N GLY A 8 7.68 -10.77 -3.55
CA GLY A 8 7.59 -10.70 -5.00
C GLY A 8 8.91 -11.13 -5.67
N THR A 9 9.61 -10.20 -6.29
CA THR A 9 10.92 -10.40 -6.94
C THR A 9 12.11 -9.98 -6.07
N LEU A 10 11.87 -9.45 -4.86
CA LEU A 10 12.91 -8.96 -3.96
C LEU A 10 13.25 -10.02 -2.90
N SER A 11 14.53 -10.40 -2.81
CA SER A 11 15.03 -11.16 -1.67
C SER A 11 15.43 -10.21 -0.54
N LEU A 12 14.93 -10.48 0.66
CA LEU A 12 15.19 -9.72 1.87
C LEU A 12 16.03 -10.54 2.84
N ASN A 13 17.04 -9.92 3.42
CA ASN A 13 17.82 -10.35 4.57
C ASN A 13 18.42 -9.08 5.18
N THR A 14 17.60 -8.31 5.89
CA THR A 14 17.99 -6.97 6.32
C THR A 14 17.31 -6.56 7.62
N ASP A 15 18.04 -5.80 8.43
CA ASP A 15 17.51 -5.15 9.61
C ASP A 15 16.96 -3.77 9.26
N LEU A 16 15.70 -3.55 9.58
CA LEU A 16 15.04 -2.26 9.42
C LEU A 16 14.33 -1.85 10.72
N TYR A 17 14.20 -0.57 10.91
CA TYR A 17 13.43 0.02 11.99
C TYR A 17 12.09 0.50 11.46
N VAL A 18 11.06 0.39 12.28
CA VAL A 18 9.74 0.97 12.00
C VAL A 18 9.53 2.19 12.87
N TYR A 19 8.72 3.12 12.41
CA TYR A 19 8.37 4.30 13.18
C TYR A 19 6.87 4.39 13.42
N ILE A 20 6.49 5.07 14.48
CA ILE A 20 5.09 5.25 14.84
C ILE A 20 4.46 6.29 13.90
N LEU A 21 3.41 5.91 13.19
CA LEU A 21 2.57 6.80 12.40
C LEU A 21 1.54 7.52 13.28
N GLY A 22 0.97 6.81 14.25
CA GLY A 22 -0.03 7.36 15.15
C GLY A 22 -0.55 6.34 16.15
N PHE A 23 -1.30 6.85 17.11
CA PHE A 23 -1.99 6.08 18.15
C PHE A 23 -3.49 6.19 17.92
N ASN A 24 -4.22 5.07 17.99
CA ASN A 24 -5.68 5.03 17.84
C ASN A 24 -6.16 5.79 16.59
N HIS A 25 -5.42 5.64 15.49
CA HIS A 25 -5.65 6.40 14.28
C HIS A 25 -7.00 6.01 13.65
N ASN A 26 -7.82 7.05 13.35
CA ASN A 26 -9.08 6.92 12.62
C ASN A 26 -10.11 5.94 13.21
N THR A 27 -10.08 5.72 14.53
CA THR A 27 -11.00 4.79 15.22
C THR A 27 -12.47 5.17 15.07
N ALA A 28 -12.79 6.46 14.86
CA ALA A 28 -14.12 6.93 14.55
C ALA A 28 -14.70 6.32 13.25
N ASN A 29 -13.85 5.86 12.36
CA ASN A 29 -14.21 5.19 11.10
C ASN A 29 -13.91 3.69 11.12
N GLY A 30 -13.82 3.06 12.29
CA GLY A 30 -13.75 1.61 12.43
C GLY A 30 -12.37 0.99 12.46
N GLU A 31 -11.29 1.78 12.51
CA GLU A 31 -9.97 1.22 12.79
C GLU A 31 -9.88 0.75 14.25
N SER A 32 -9.19 -0.36 14.48
CA SER A 32 -8.96 -0.87 15.83
C SER A 32 -8.04 0.05 16.62
N ASN A 33 -8.24 0.15 17.94
CA ASN A 33 -7.32 0.85 18.82
C ASN A 33 -5.96 0.16 18.85
N GLY A 34 -4.89 0.94 18.88
CA GLY A 34 -3.52 0.44 18.93
C GLY A 34 -2.49 1.46 18.45
N ILE A 35 -1.31 0.94 18.20
CA ILE A 35 -0.20 1.72 17.67
C ILE A 35 -0.03 1.36 16.21
N THR A 36 -0.22 2.33 15.32
CA THR A 36 0.06 2.15 13.90
C THR A 36 1.51 2.49 13.65
N PHE A 37 2.25 1.49 13.21
CA PHE A 37 3.59 1.63 12.70
C PHE A 37 3.54 1.76 11.19
N GLY A 38 4.52 2.46 10.61
CA GLY A 38 4.57 2.62 9.18
C GLY A 38 5.96 2.78 8.64
N GLY A 39 6.11 2.37 7.38
CA GLY A 39 7.34 2.48 6.65
C GLY A 39 8.53 1.83 7.35
N PHE A 40 9.68 2.09 6.80
CA PHE A 40 10.92 1.55 7.33
C PHE A 40 11.94 2.68 7.47
N LYS A 41 12.83 2.56 8.46
CA LYS A 41 14.00 3.43 8.65
C LYS A 41 15.27 2.61 8.72
N THR A 42 16.38 3.22 8.37
CA THR A 42 17.71 2.57 8.43
C THR A 42 18.28 2.50 9.83
N SER A 43 17.88 3.40 10.73
CA SER A 43 18.30 3.39 12.14
C SER A 43 17.29 4.16 13.02
N VAL A 44 17.39 3.96 14.34
CA VAL A 44 16.57 4.69 15.33
C VAL A 44 16.93 6.17 15.34
N THR A 45 18.22 6.47 15.38
CA THR A 45 18.73 7.84 15.44
C THR A 45 19.34 8.24 14.10
N ASN A 46 18.91 9.39 13.59
CA ASN A 46 19.36 9.92 12.28
C ASN A 46 19.13 8.98 11.09
N GLY A 47 18.26 7.98 11.25
CA GLY A 47 17.88 7.09 10.13
C GLY A 47 16.99 7.79 9.12
N VAL A 48 17.15 7.43 7.86
CA VAL A 48 16.29 7.91 6.78
C VAL A 48 15.12 6.97 6.56
N ASP A 49 13.99 7.53 6.18
CA ASP A 49 12.80 6.76 5.79
C ASP A 49 13.08 6.07 4.45
N VAL A 50 12.85 4.77 4.38
CA VAL A 50 13.08 4.00 3.17
C VAL A 50 11.82 3.30 2.68
N ALA A 51 11.77 3.05 1.38
CA ALA A 51 10.81 2.18 0.74
C ALA A 51 11.54 0.95 0.19
N LEU A 52 10.90 -0.22 0.29
CA LEU A 52 11.39 -1.44 -0.34
C LEU A 52 11.22 -1.31 -1.85
N CYS A 53 12.30 -1.48 -2.60
CA CYS A 53 12.32 -1.38 -4.06
C CYS A 53 12.90 -2.67 -4.64
N ASP A 54 12.26 -3.24 -5.64
CA ASP A 54 12.79 -4.38 -6.38
C ASP A 54 13.78 -3.97 -7.47
N SER A 55 14.39 -4.95 -8.13
CA SER A 55 15.33 -4.71 -9.23
C SER A 55 14.67 -4.13 -10.49
N ASN A 56 13.34 -4.17 -10.58
CA ASN A 56 12.54 -3.66 -11.69
C ASN A 56 12.04 -2.23 -11.45
N TYR A 57 12.46 -1.61 -10.37
CA TYR A 57 12.07 -0.27 -9.98
C TYR A 57 12.14 0.72 -11.14
N GLY A 58 11.04 1.43 -11.39
CA GLY A 58 10.90 2.39 -12.47
C GLY A 58 10.44 1.81 -13.81
N SER A 59 10.44 0.49 -13.98
CA SER A 59 10.00 -0.20 -15.20
C SER A 59 8.49 -0.48 -15.18
N ASN A 60 7.89 -0.57 -16.37
CA ASN A 60 6.51 -1.01 -16.53
C ASN A 60 6.48 -2.53 -16.74
N ASP A 61 5.72 -3.22 -15.91
CA ASP A 61 5.48 -4.64 -16.11
C ASP A 61 4.63 -4.87 -17.37
N THR A 62 5.11 -5.71 -18.25
CA THR A 62 4.42 -6.12 -19.49
C THR A 62 4.12 -7.62 -19.54
N SER A 63 4.46 -8.36 -18.48
CA SER A 63 4.47 -9.82 -18.46
C SER A 63 3.60 -10.43 -17.36
N GLY A 64 2.96 -9.59 -16.52
CA GLY A 64 2.16 -10.07 -15.39
C GLY A 64 2.96 -10.71 -14.27
N LEU A 65 4.21 -10.28 -14.09
CA LEU A 65 5.09 -10.76 -13.05
C LEU A 65 4.81 -10.05 -11.72
N LYS A 66 5.23 -10.67 -10.62
CA LYS A 66 5.09 -10.13 -9.27
C LYS A 66 6.12 -9.03 -8.96
N TRP A 67 6.11 -7.96 -9.75
CA TRP A 67 6.88 -6.75 -9.51
C TRP A 67 6.19 -5.86 -8.49
N PHE A 68 6.85 -4.85 -7.99
CA PHE A 68 6.28 -3.90 -7.04
C PHE A 68 5.39 -2.86 -7.73
N ASN A 69 4.33 -3.35 -8.36
CA ASN A 69 3.31 -2.55 -9.04
C ASN A 69 1.93 -2.82 -8.43
N MET A 70 1.00 -1.91 -8.63
CA MET A 70 -0.35 -2.03 -8.06
C MET A 70 -1.14 -3.13 -8.74
N ASN A 71 -1.12 -3.17 -10.08
CA ASN A 71 -1.90 -4.12 -10.86
C ASN A 71 -1.14 -4.63 -12.08
N HIS A 72 -0.97 -5.93 -12.18
CA HIS A 72 -0.40 -6.61 -13.34
C HIS A 72 -1.40 -7.56 -14.02
N ARG A 73 -2.52 -7.92 -13.33
CA ARG A 73 -3.58 -8.78 -13.90
C ARG A 73 -4.86 -8.03 -14.25
N GLN A 74 -5.04 -6.82 -13.73
CA GLN A 74 -6.28 -6.07 -13.91
C GLN A 74 -6.38 -5.48 -15.31
N GLY A 75 -7.55 -5.62 -15.93
CA GLY A 75 -7.83 -5.04 -17.24
C GLY A 75 -7.80 -6.02 -18.42
N GLY A 76 -7.79 -7.33 -18.19
CA GLY A 76 -7.84 -8.35 -19.24
C GLY A 76 -6.62 -8.26 -20.17
N SER A 77 -6.85 -8.08 -21.49
CA SER A 77 -5.77 -7.94 -22.49
C SER A 77 -5.00 -6.62 -22.36
N THR A 78 -5.47 -5.68 -21.56
CA THR A 78 -4.82 -4.41 -21.29
C THR A 78 -4.43 -4.36 -19.82
N TYR A 79 -3.25 -4.84 -19.49
CA TYR A 79 -2.69 -4.77 -18.13
C TYR A 79 -2.66 -3.34 -17.59
N GLY A 80 -2.80 -3.23 -16.28
CA GLY A 80 -2.43 -2.01 -15.59
C GLY A 80 -3.53 -0.98 -15.47
N HIS A 81 -4.78 -1.39 -15.46
CA HIS A 81 -5.87 -0.54 -15.02
C HIS A 81 -5.94 -0.46 -13.48
N ASN A 82 -6.61 0.57 -12.96
CA ASN A 82 -6.92 0.69 -11.54
C ASN A 82 -8.30 0.11 -11.17
N TYR A 83 -8.85 -0.73 -12.03
CA TYR A 83 -10.13 -1.40 -11.79
C TYR A 83 -10.09 -2.25 -10.52
N GLY A 84 -11.15 -2.15 -9.72
CA GLY A 84 -11.22 -2.79 -8.40
C GLY A 84 -10.54 -1.98 -7.29
N GLY A 85 -9.92 -0.84 -7.63
CA GLY A 85 -9.27 0.06 -6.69
C GLY A 85 -8.26 -0.65 -5.80
N TRP A 86 -8.18 -0.22 -4.54
CA TRP A 86 -7.28 -0.85 -3.57
C TRP A 86 -7.71 -2.28 -3.22
N LYS A 87 -8.99 -2.51 -2.94
CA LYS A 87 -9.48 -3.81 -2.47
C LYS A 87 -9.22 -4.93 -3.48
N GLY A 88 -9.28 -4.60 -4.77
CA GLY A 88 -9.06 -5.53 -5.87
C GLY A 88 -7.64 -5.55 -6.44
N CYS A 89 -6.68 -4.80 -5.90
CA CYS A 89 -5.36 -4.72 -6.51
C CYS A 89 -4.47 -5.93 -6.21
N ASP A 90 -3.58 -6.23 -7.16
CA ASP A 90 -2.66 -7.37 -7.07
C ASP A 90 -1.60 -7.18 -5.98
N MET A 91 -1.21 -5.93 -5.70
CA MET A 91 -0.25 -5.56 -4.65
C MET A 91 -0.62 -6.15 -3.30
N ARG A 92 -1.91 -6.13 -2.93
CA ARG A 92 -2.39 -6.64 -1.64
C ARG A 92 -2.10 -8.12 -1.43
N TYR A 93 -2.26 -8.92 -2.49
CA TYR A 93 -2.06 -10.37 -2.45
C TYR A 93 -0.61 -10.76 -2.75
N ASP A 94 -0.09 -10.34 -3.91
CA ASP A 94 1.17 -10.85 -4.44
C ASP A 94 2.42 -10.29 -3.76
N ILE A 95 2.33 -9.07 -3.24
CA ILE A 95 3.50 -8.36 -2.69
C ILE A 95 3.39 -8.17 -1.19
N LEU A 96 2.26 -7.70 -0.70
CA LEU A 96 2.10 -7.42 0.73
C LEU A 96 1.69 -8.65 1.54
N GLY A 97 0.90 -9.56 0.97
CA GLY A 97 0.26 -10.62 1.73
C GLY A 97 -0.81 -10.08 2.71
N SER A 98 -1.39 -8.92 2.39
CA SER A 98 -2.42 -8.28 3.20
C SER A 98 -3.82 -8.90 3.01
N THR A 99 -3.96 -9.76 2.03
CA THR A 99 -5.07 -10.70 1.83
C THR A 99 -4.51 -12.06 1.44
N ASN A 100 -5.17 -13.14 1.82
CA ASN A 100 -4.78 -14.50 1.45
C ASN A 100 -5.58 -15.06 0.27
N VAL A 101 -6.45 -14.26 -0.31
CA VAL A 101 -7.24 -14.63 -1.49
C VAL A 101 -6.80 -13.75 -2.66
N GLN A 102 -6.35 -14.41 -3.73
CA GLN A 102 -5.95 -13.74 -4.95
C GLN A 102 -7.15 -13.06 -5.59
N PRO A 103 -7.07 -11.75 -5.93
CA PRO A 103 -8.13 -11.10 -6.66
C PRO A 103 -8.27 -11.70 -8.05
N SER A 104 -9.50 -11.84 -8.53
CA SER A 104 -9.77 -12.11 -9.93
C SER A 104 -9.51 -10.85 -10.76
N GLY A 105 -9.14 -11.01 -12.03
CA GLY A 105 -8.99 -9.86 -12.92
C GLY A 105 -10.30 -9.09 -13.07
N TYR A 106 -10.29 -7.81 -12.72
CA TYR A 106 -11.45 -6.92 -12.86
C TYR A 106 -11.32 -6.11 -14.15
N GLY A 107 -12.40 -6.02 -14.90
CA GLY A 107 -12.51 -5.10 -16.03
C GLY A 107 -13.24 -3.81 -15.62
N ALA A 108 -13.66 -3.05 -16.62
CA ALA A 108 -14.44 -1.81 -16.43
C ALA A 108 -15.78 -2.01 -15.68
N ASN A 109 -16.18 -3.27 -15.48
CA ASN A 109 -17.39 -3.64 -14.72
C ASN A 109 -17.13 -3.87 -13.23
N ALA A 110 -15.98 -3.46 -12.69
CA ALA A 110 -15.72 -3.49 -11.26
C ALA A 110 -16.76 -2.66 -10.51
N THR A 111 -17.31 -3.24 -9.45
CA THR A 111 -18.27 -2.59 -8.55
C THR A 111 -17.88 -2.85 -7.10
N THR A 112 -18.41 -2.08 -6.17
CA THR A 112 -18.12 -2.25 -4.75
C THR A 112 -18.51 -3.62 -4.18
N SER A 113 -19.38 -4.37 -4.89
CA SER A 113 -19.87 -5.68 -4.45
C SER A 113 -19.10 -6.86 -5.06
N ASN A 114 -18.32 -6.65 -6.11
CA ASN A 114 -17.64 -7.74 -6.81
C ASN A 114 -16.10 -7.68 -6.73
N VAL A 115 -15.53 -6.74 -5.99
CA VAL A 115 -14.10 -6.53 -5.93
C VAL A 115 -13.48 -7.03 -4.64
N GLY A 116 -12.39 -7.77 -4.76
CA GLY A 116 -11.45 -8.12 -3.70
C GLY A 116 -12.05 -8.85 -2.50
N TYR A 117 -11.18 -9.14 -1.57
CA TYR A 117 -11.50 -9.88 -0.34
C TYR A 117 -10.93 -9.13 0.86
N ASP A 118 -11.59 -9.27 1.99
CA ASP A 118 -11.08 -8.78 3.26
C ASP A 118 -10.03 -9.75 3.83
N ALA A 119 -9.05 -9.21 4.54
CA ALA A 119 -8.06 -10.01 5.24
C ALA A 119 -8.73 -10.82 6.37
N THR A 120 -8.22 -12.02 6.59
CA THR A 120 -8.55 -12.85 7.74
C THR A 120 -7.31 -13.05 8.62
N SER A 121 -7.49 -13.57 9.84
CA SER A 121 -6.35 -13.85 10.74
C SER A 121 -5.29 -14.75 10.12
N THR A 122 -5.64 -15.57 9.13
CA THR A 122 -4.69 -16.42 8.42
C THR A 122 -3.66 -15.64 7.64
N CYS A 123 -3.92 -14.36 7.27
CA CYS A 123 -2.90 -13.52 6.63
C CYS A 123 -1.66 -13.36 7.51
N ALA A 124 -1.83 -13.25 8.83
CA ALA A 124 -0.72 -13.13 9.78
C ALA A 124 -0.21 -14.48 10.27
N THR A 125 -1.11 -15.45 10.56
CA THR A 125 -0.72 -16.75 11.15
C THR A 125 -0.17 -17.74 10.13
N ASN A 126 -0.67 -17.71 8.89
CA ASN A 126 -0.21 -18.57 7.79
C ASN A 126 -0.12 -17.72 6.49
N PRO A 127 0.86 -16.82 6.41
CA PRO A 127 0.95 -15.84 5.31
C PRO A 127 1.18 -16.53 3.96
N VAL A 128 0.71 -15.87 2.92
CA VAL A 128 1.03 -16.26 1.54
C VAL A 128 2.55 -16.17 1.34
N ALA A 129 3.14 -17.23 0.82
CA ALA A 129 4.58 -17.29 0.57
C ALA A 129 5.02 -16.21 -0.44
N ASN A 130 6.26 -15.76 -0.32
CA ASN A 130 6.86 -14.74 -1.18
C ASN A 130 6.15 -13.37 -1.11
N THR A 131 5.62 -13.02 0.07
CA THR A 131 5.03 -11.72 0.35
C THR A 131 5.74 -11.04 1.52
N LEU A 132 5.55 -9.73 1.68
CA LEU A 132 6.13 -9.00 2.81
C LEU A 132 5.67 -9.58 4.15
N MET A 133 4.39 -9.97 4.27
CA MET A 133 3.88 -10.61 5.48
C MET A 133 4.67 -11.86 5.84
N SER A 134 5.06 -12.69 4.86
CA SER A 134 5.87 -13.88 5.10
C SER A 134 7.31 -13.59 5.52
N CYS A 135 7.81 -12.37 5.24
CA CYS A 135 9.14 -11.93 5.62
C CYS A 135 9.18 -11.33 7.05
N PHE A 136 8.04 -11.05 7.67
CA PHE A 136 8.01 -10.53 9.03
C PHE A 136 8.27 -11.64 10.06
N PRO A 137 8.96 -11.34 11.18
CA PRO A 137 9.12 -12.25 12.30
C PRO A 137 7.77 -12.76 12.81
N VAL A 138 7.72 -14.03 13.21
CA VAL A 138 6.51 -14.67 13.73
C VAL A 138 5.96 -13.91 14.94
N ASP A 139 6.83 -13.48 15.85
CA ASP A 139 6.47 -12.76 17.07
C ASP A 139 5.69 -11.47 16.74
N LEU A 140 6.15 -10.71 15.73
CA LEU A 140 5.46 -9.51 15.29
C LEU A 140 4.09 -9.88 14.66
N ARG A 141 4.05 -10.89 13.81
CA ARG A 141 2.81 -11.30 13.13
C ARG A 141 1.72 -11.74 14.10
N THR A 142 2.09 -12.33 15.25
CA THR A 142 1.12 -12.79 16.26
C THR A 142 0.44 -11.66 17.02
N VAL A 143 1.04 -10.47 17.06
CA VAL A 143 0.48 -9.29 17.74
C VAL A 143 -0.14 -8.27 16.79
N MET A 144 0.01 -8.47 15.48
CA MET A 144 -0.60 -7.59 14.48
C MET A 144 -2.12 -7.69 14.50
N LYS A 145 -2.77 -6.55 14.36
CA LYS A 145 -4.23 -6.42 14.27
C LYS A 145 -4.65 -5.99 12.86
N PRO A 146 -5.82 -6.42 12.39
CA PRO A 146 -6.36 -5.93 11.13
C PRO A 146 -6.80 -4.48 11.25
N MET A 147 -6.68 -3.72 10.17
CA MET A 147 -7.13 -2.34 10.03
C MET A 147 -8.25 -2.25 9.01
N THR A 148 -9.32 -1.53 9.35
CA THR A 148 -10.35 -1.16 8.37
C THR A 148 -9.90 0.08 7.62
N LYS A 149 -9.78 -0.02 6.30
CA LYS A 149 -9.37 1.09 5.43
C LYS A 149 -10.49 1.46 4.47
N TYR A 150 -10.74 2.75 4.33
CA TYR A 150 -11.65 3.30 3.33
C TYR A 150 -10.85 3.76 2.12
N THR A 151 -11.26 3.36 0.94
CA THR A 151 -10.58 3.74 -0.32
C THR A 151 -11.59 3.64 -1.45
N ASP A 152 -11.33 4.28 -2.58
CA ASP A 152 -12.03 3.98 -3.82
C ASP A 152 -11.71 2.54 -4.24
N ASN A 153 -12.70 1.65 -4.10
CA ASN A 153 -12.57 0.23 -4.40
C ASN A 153 -13.20 -0.15 -5.75
N VAL A 154 -13.51 0.82 -6.57
CA VAL A 154 -13.95 0.62 -7.96
C VAL A 154 -12.87 1.06 -8.94
N GLY A 155 -12.24 2.21 -8.69
CA GLY A 155 -11.32 2.85 -9.62
C GLY A 155 -12.06 3.34 -10.87
N SER A 156 -11.51 3.04 -12.05
CA SER A 156 -12.16 3.32 -13.34
C SER A 156 -12.39 4.80 -13.64
N ARG A 157 -11.45 5.67 -13.22
CA ARG A 157 -11.55 7.12 -13.46
C ARG A 157 -12.83 7.72 -12.87
N SER A 158 -13.15 7.42 -11.64
CA SER A 158 -14.35 7.93 -11.00
C SER A 158 -14.05 8.80 -9.78
N ASN A 159 -14.95 9.74 -9.52
CA ASN A 159 -14.91 10.60 -8.35
C ASN A 159 -16.28 10.57 -7.67
N VAL A 160 -16.68 9.38 -7.26
CA VAL A 160 -18.02 9.07 -6.74
C VAL A 160 -17.92 8.57 -5.31
N GLU A 161 -18.74 9.10 -4.42
CA GLU A 161 -18.75 8.76 -3.00
C GLU A 161 -19.08 7.28 -2.76
N ALA A 162 -20.02 6.73 -3.53
CA ALA A 162 -20.44 5.33 -3.41
C ALA A 162 -19.31 4.31 -3.69
N ASN A 163 -18.20 4.74 -4.33
CA ASN A 163 -17.04 3.90 -4.56
C ASN A 163 -16.14 3.78 -3.33
N ILE A 164 -16.31 4.67 -2.36
CA ILE A 164 -15.53 4.65 -1.11
C ILE A 164 -16.12 3.59 -0.19
N THR A 165 -15.48 2.45 -0.17
CA THR A 165 -15.88 1.31 0.65
C THR A 165 -14.72 0.80 1.49
N THR A 166 -14.99 -0.18 2.34
CA THR A 166 -13.99 -0.73 3.26
C THR A 166 -13.19 -1.87 2.65
N SER A 167 -11.95 -1.97 3.07
CA SER A 167 -11.16 -3.19 3.07
C SER A 167 -10.62 -3.45 4.47
N ILE A 168 -10.47 -4.72 4.84
CA ILE A 168 -9.74 -5.14 6.04
C ILE A 168 -8.36 -5.58 5.60
N ASP A 169 -7.32 -5.02 6.24
CA ASP A 169 -5.94 -5.20 5.85
C ASP A 169 -5.02 -5.35 7.07
N TYR A 170 -4.02 -6.24 6.99
CA TYR A 170 -2.91 -6.29 7.97
C TYR A 170 -1.72 -5.42 7.57
N LEU A 171 -1.50 -5.24 6.27
CA LEU A 171 -0.41 -4.43 5.70
C LEU A 171 -0.95 -3.50 4.60
N PRO A 172 -1.82 -2.51 4.93
CA PRO A 172 -2.25 -1.56 3.91
C PRO A 172 -1.11 -0.61 3.53
N LEU A 173 -1.08 -0.19 2.27
CA LEU A 173 -0.38 1.05 1.92
C LEU A 173 -1.12 2.24 2.53
N LEU A 174 -0.42 3.36 2.72
CA LEU A 174 -1.06 4.62 3.10
C LEU A 174 -1.90 5.13 1.92
N SER A 175 -2.92 5.95 2.20
CA SER A 175 -3.62 6.72 1.17
C SER A 175 -2.98 8.09 0.96
N GLU A 176 -3.37 8.79 -0.11
CA GLU A 176 -2.96 10.17 -0.33
C GLU A 176 -3.38 11.06 0.85
N TYR A 177 -4.61 10.90 1.36
CA TYR A 177 -5.11 11.67 2.51
C TYR A 177 -4.37 11.38 3.81
N GLU A 178 -4.00 10.15 4.06
CA GLU A 178 -3.26 9.77 5.27
C GLU A 178 -1.86 10.39 5.31
N VAL A 179 -1.28 10.68 4.15
CA VAL A 179 0.03 11.36 4.03
C VAL A 179 -0.14 12.88 4.10
N TYR A 180 -1.05 13.46 3.32
CA TYR A 180 -1.11 14.92 3.10
C TYR A 180 -2.24 15.64 3.83
N GLY A 181 -3.30 14.93 4.23
CA GLY A 181 -4.52 15.53 4.77
C GLY A 181 -5.38 16.24 3.72
N SER A 182 -5.00 16.14 2.45
CA SER A 182 -5.69 16.70 1.28
C SER A 182 -5.45 15.79 0.08
N ARG A 183 -6.19 16.02 -1.00
CA ARG A 183 -5.99 15.28 -2.23
C ARG A 183 -5.37 16.14 -3.33
N THR A 184 -4.68 15.45 -4.25
CA THR A 184 -4.33 15.94 -5.57
C THR A 184 -4.95 15.02 -6.63
N TYR A 185 -4.82 13.72 -6.47
CA TYR A 185 -5.22 12.71 -7.46
C TYR A 185 -6.22 11.68 -6.97
N ALA A 186 -6.38 11.48 -5.66
CA ALA A 186 -7.34 10.52 -5.10
C ALA A 186 -8.79 10.96 -5.31
N ASN A 187 -9.74 10.02 -5.20
CA ASN A 187 -11.16 10.34 -5.13
C ASN A 187 -11.43 11.28 -3.94
N GLN A 188 -12.12 12.40 -4.18
CA GLN A 188 -12.32 13.44 -3.16
C GLN A 188 -13.05 12.96 -1.90
N TYR A 189 -13.89 11.96 -2.03
CA TYR A 189 -14.70 11.46 -0.93
C TYR A 189 -13.90 10.54 0.03
N GLU A 190 -12.68 10.15 -0.32
CA GLU A 190 -11.80 9.46 0.62
C GLU A 190 -11.53 10.32 1.87
N GLN A 191 -11.44 11.65 1.74
CA GLN A 191 -11.19 12.57 2.86
C GLN A 191 -12.21 12.44 4.01
N ASN A 192 -13.47 12.12 3.70
CA ASN A 192 -14.52 12.04 4.69
C ASN A 192 -14.38 10.83 5.64
N LYS A 193 -13.54 9.88 5.29
CA LYS A 193 -13.35 8.60 5.99
C LYS A 193 -11.92 8.35 6.43
N GLN A 194 -11.01 9.30 6.15
CA GLN A 194 -9.59 9.14 6.43
C GLN A 194 -9.05 10.34 7.20
N ALA A 195 -8.09 10.09 8.08
CA ALA A 195 -7.39 11.12 8.81
C ALA A 195 -5.90 11.10 8.43
N ARG A 196 -5.28 12.29 8.41
CA ARG A 196 -3.82 12.41 8.25
C ARG A 196 -3.12 11.80 9.45
N TYR A 197 -2.08 11.01 9.24
CA TYR A 197 -1.31 10.44 10.34
C TYR A 197 -0.57 11.50 11.16
N ALA A 198 -0.54 11.30 12.47
CA ALA A 198 0.15 12.21 13.41
C ALA A 198 1.62 12.42 13.03
N TYR A 199 2.28 11.40 12.49
CA TYR A 199 3.65 11.49 11.96
C TYR A 199 3.82 12.63 10.95
N TYR A 200 2.93 12.71 9.96
CA TYR A 200 2.99 13.75 8.93
C TYR A 200 2.43 15.11 9.41
N ILE A 201 1.49 15.11 10.37
CA ILE A 201 1.01 16.33 11.01
C ILE A 201 2.16 17.01 11.79
N ALA A 202 3.04 16.24 12.41
CA ALA A 202 4.21 16.71 13.11
C ALA A 202 5.32 17.27 12.20
N GLY A 203 5.11 17.30 10.87
CA GLY A 203 6.05 17.87 9.91
C GLY A 203 7.13 16.91 9.43
N ASN A 204 7.03 15.61 9.74
CA ASN A 204 7.97 14.64 9.20
C ASN A 204 7.84 14.53 7.68
N SER A 205 8.97 14.27 7.03
CA SER A 205 9.07 14.19 5.57
C SER A 205 8.26 13.04 4.98
N SER A 206 7.64 13.28 3.83
CA SER A 206 7.06 12.25 2.98
C SER A 206 8.09 11.63 2.00
N VAL A 207 9.28 12.23 1.86
CA VAL A 207 10.36 11.67 1.04
C VAL A 207 10.83 10.36 1.66
N LYS A 208 10.99 9.34 0.82
CA LYS A 208 11.62 8.08 1.18
C LYS A 208 12.77 7.78 0.23
N TYR A 209 13.71 6.98 0.71
CA TYR A 209 14.87 6.55 -0.06
C TYR A 209 14.75 5.07 -0.41
N LYS A 210 15.50 4.60 -1.39
CA LYS A 210 15.56 3.16 -1.67
C LYS A 210 16.23 2.45 -0.49
N HIS A 211 15.66 1.34 -0.03
CA HIS A 211 16.23 0.58 1.09
C HIS A 211 17.66 0.08 0.81
N SER A 212 17.99 -0.18 -0.45
CA SER A 212 19.31 -0.65 -0.90
C SER A 212 20.30 0.46 -1.25
N ASP A 213 19.81 1.72 -1.36
CA ASP A 213 20.64 2.89 -1.71
C ASP A 213 20.00 4.15 -1.10
N THR A 214 20.41 4.48 0.10
CA THR A 214 19.86 5.62 0.87
C THR A 214 20.30 6.99 0.37
N SER A 215 21.15 7.07 -0.64
CA SER A 215 21.46 8.30 -1.36
C SER A 215 20.47 8.62 -2.49
N SER A 216 19.64 7.64 -2.87
CA SER A 216 18.69 7.71 -3.98
C SER A 216 17.26 7.77 -3.47
N ALA A 217 16.61 8.94 -3.59
CA ALA A 217 15.20 9.10 -3.24
C ALA A 217 14.31 8.21 -4.12
N ALA A 218 13.28 7.66 -3.52
CA ALA A 218 12.37 6.72 -4.16
C ALA A 218 10.97 7.30 -4.37
N TYR A 219 10.39 7.03 -5.54
CA TYR A 219 8.94 7.07 -5.70
C TYR A 219 8.33 5.91 -4.91
N TRP A 220 7.29 6.14 -4.12
CA TRP A 220 6.64 5.07 -3.36
C TRP A 220 5.12 5.11 -3.47
N LEU A 221 4.52 3.93 -3.56
CA LEU A 221 3.10 3.75 -3.83
C LEU A 221 2.24 4.08 -2.62
N VAL A 222 1.07 4.68 -2.90
CA VAL A 222 -0.05 4.78 -1.97
C VAL A 222 -1.26 4.06 -2.54
N ARG A 223 -2.23 3.68 -1.68
CA ARG A 223 -3.33 2.80 -2.10
C ARG A 223 -4.43 3.48 -2.91
N SER A 224 -4.51 4.81 -2.92
CA SER A 224 -5.57 5.56 -3.61
C SER A 224 -5.47 5.41 -5.13
N PRO A 225 -6.48 4.88 -5.83
CA PRO A 225 -6.53 4.99 -7.28
C PRO A 225 -6.78 6.43 -7.70
N SER A 226 -6.25 6.81 -8.87
CA SER A 226 -6.47 8.16 -9.39
C SER A 226 -7.91 8.32 -9.89
N TYR A 227 -8.54 9.45 -9.53
CA TYR A 227 -9.88 9.79 -10.04
C TYR A 227 -9.87 10.26 -11.48
N SER A 228 -8.74 10.71 -11.99
CA SER A 228 -8.63 11.33 -13.31
C SER A 228 -8.31 10.37 -14.44
N ASP A 229 -7.87 9.15 -14.10
CA ASP A 229 -7.37 8.19 -15.07
C ASP A 229 -7.65 6.74 -14.61
N SER A 230 -8.07 5.87 -15.53
CA SER A 230 -8.34 4.46 -15.24
C SER A 230 -7.09 3.57 -15.20
N TYR A 231 -5.90 4.11 -15.47
CA TYR A 231 -4.64 3.37 -15.54
C TYR A 231 -3.68 3.68 -14.41
N THR A 232 -4.02 4.63 -13.51
CA THR A 232 -3.06 5.14 -12.54
C THR A 232 -3.50 4.96 -11.11
N PHE A 233 -2.52 4.79 -10.22
CA PHE A 233 -2.62 4.93 -8.78
C PHE A 233 -1.80 6.13 -8.31
N CYS A 234 -2.16 6.67 -7.16
CA CYS A 234 -1.40 7.73 -6.51
C CYS A 234 -0.07 7.19 -5.99
N TYR A 235 0.93 8.04 -5.95
CA TYR A 235 2.23 7.78 -5.35
C TYR A 235 2.85 9.08 -4.83
N VAL A 236 3.88 8.96 -4.01
CA VAL A 236 4.72 10.08 -3.56
C VAL A 236 5.98 10.12 -4.40
N ASP A 237 6.31 11.29 -4.96
CA ASP A 237 7.50 11.47 -5.77
C ASP A 237 8.79 11.61 -4.93
N THR A 238 9.93 11.71 -5.61
CA THR A 238 11.25 11.84 -4.96
C THR A 238 11.45 13.14 -4.21
N SER A 239 10.58 14.13 -4.42
CA SER A 239 10.55 15.41 -3.71
C SER A 239 9.53 15.44 -2.59
N GLY A 240 8.78 14.35 -2.41
CA GLY A 240 7.75 14.21 -1.37
C GLY A 240 6.38 14.73 -1.79
N ASN A 241 6.13 15.01 -3.06
CA ASN A 241 4.85 15.49 -3.55
C ASN A 241 3.94 14.34 -3.98
N ALA A 242 2.61 14.58 -3.87
CA ALA A 242 1.62 13.67 -4.42
C ALA A 242 1.65 13.69 -5.96
N TYR A 243 1.55 12.52 -6.57
CA TYR A 243 1.45 12.35 -8.02
C TYR A 243 0.65 11.09 -8.37
N SER A 244 0.42 10.82 -9.67
CA SER A 244 -0.18 9.58 -10.15
C SER A 244 0.63 8.95 -11.28
N SER A 245 0.66 7.64 -11.36
CA SER A 245 1.42 6.90 -12.37
C SER A 245 0.76 5.57 -12.69
N SER A 246 1.16 5.01 -13.83
CA SER A 246 0.70 3.71 -14.30
C SER A 246 0.75 2.66 -13.19
N SER A 247 -0.36 1.95 -13.01
CA SER A 247 -0.51 0.85 -12.05
C SER A 247 0.45 -0.32 -12.31
N ARG A 248 1.00 -0.41 -13.52
CA ARG A 248 2.03 -1.42 -13.89
C ARG A 248 3.46 -1.04 -13.51
N ARG A 249 3.70 0.21 -13.10
CA ARG A 249 5.06 0.66 -12.84
C ARG A 249 5.54 0.20 -11.47
N SER A 250 6.68 -0.51 -11.45
CA SER A 250 7.33 -0.87 -10.20
C SER A 250 7.84 0.36 -9.47
N ARG A 251 7.47 0.47 -8.19
CA ARG A 251 7.79 1.60 -7.30
C ARG A 251 8.17 1.08 -5.92
N GLY A 252 8.62 1.96 -5.07
CA GLY A 252 8.86 1.66 -3.66
C GLY A 252 7.58 1.32 -2.91
N VAL A 253 7.70 0.46 -1.91
CA VAL A 253 6.59 -0.02 -1.06
C VAL A 253 6.93 0.29 0.39
N ALA A 254 5.99 0.94 1.09
CA ALA A 254 6.11 1.34 2.50
C ALA A 254 4.75 1.22 3.20
N PRO A 255 4.32 0.00 3.55
CA PRO A 255 3.02 -0.22 4.19
C PRO A 255 3.01 0.18 5.66
N ALA A 256 1.79 0.27 6.22
CA ALA A 256 1.55 0.37 7.65
C ALA A 256 1.13 -0.99 8.22
N PHE A 257 1.25 -1.14 9.54
CA PHE A 257 0.66 -2.23 10.32
C PHE A 257 0.27 -1.76 11.71
N LEU A 258 -0.68 -2.45 12.33
CA LEU A 258 -1.24 -2.12 13.63
C LEU A 258 -0.87 -3.21 14.65
N VAL A 259 -0.50 -2.76 15.86
CA VAL A 259 -0.26 -3.62 17.02
C VAL A 259 -1.13 -3.20 18.19
#